data_8c6cfd5cf97880bb450a63d1738f1725
#
_entry.id   8c6cfd5cf97880bb450a63d1738f1725
#
_cell.length_a   1.000
_cell.length_b   1.000
_cell.length_c   1.000
_cell.angle_alpha   90.00
_cell.angle_beta   90.00
_cell.angle_gamma   90.00
#
_symmetry.space_group_name_H-M   'P 1'
#
loop_
_entity.id
_entity.type
_entity.pdbx_description
1 polymer ?
#
loop_
_entity_poly.entity_id
_entity_poly.type
_entity_poly.pdbx_seq_one_letter_code
_entity_poly.pdbx_strand_id
1 'polypeptide(L)' 'MLTLYRIVIERTGETLANGMDSVQAYETHAHLELDHPQEVLVIERYSVSSVKGLGRDPDLH' A
#
# COMPACT_ATOMS: atom_id res chain seq x y z
N MET A 1 3.71 11.94 10.41
CA MET A 1 3.97 10.64 9.77
C MET A 1 2.65 9.93 9.51
N LEU A 2 2.49 9.39 8.35
CA LEU A 2 1.25 8.76 7.93
C LEU A 2 1.50 7.28 7.64
N THR A 3 0.67 6.41 8.21
CA THR A 3 0.75 4.97 7.97
C THR A 3 -0.22 4.59 6.88
N LEU A 4 0.31 3.95 5.85
CA LEU A 4 -0.48 3.49 4.72
C LEU A 4 -0.26 1.99 4.51
N TYR A 5 -1.09 1.41 3.68
CA TYR A 5 -1.05 -0.02 3.40
C TYR A 5 -1.08 -0.24 1.89
N ARG A 6 -0.47 -1.34 1.47
CA ARG A 6 -0.52 -1.78 0.08
C ARG A 6 -0.73 -3.27 0.04
N ILE A 7 -1.21 -3.76 -1.09
CA ILE A 7 -1.44 -5.19 -1.30
C ILE A 7 -0.54 -5.64 -2.43
N VAL A 8 0.25 -6.67 -2.16
CA VAL A 8 1.21 -7.19 -3.14
C VAL A 8 0.98 -8.67 -3.33
N ILE A 9 1.33 -9.17 -4.51
CA ILE A 9 1.37 -10.61 -4.79
C ILE A 9 2.70 -11.12 -4.24
N GLU A 10 2.62 -12.06 -3.29
CA GLU A 10 3.82 -12.54 -2.63
C GLU A 10 4.81 -13.14 -3.62
N ARG A 11 4.30 -13.89 -4.58
CA ARG A 11 5.16 -14.64 -5.50
C ARG A 11 5.99 -13.72 -6.38
N THR A 12 5.41 -12.63 -6.86
CA THR A 12 6.08 -11.74 -7.82
C THR A 12 6.53 -10.42 -7.22
N GLY A 13 5.95 -10.04 -6.08
CA GLY A 13 6.18 -8.73 -5.49
C GLY A 13 5.40 -7.60 -6.17
N GLU A 14 4.51 -7.93 -7.10
CA GLU A 14 3.74 -6.92 -7.80
C GLU A 14 2.76 -6.25 -6.87
N THR A 15 2.71 -4.92 -6.90
CA THR A 15 1.76 -4.14 -6.09
C THR A 15 0.45 -4.00 -6.84
N LEU A 16 -0.62 -4.51 -6.25
CA LEU A 16 -1.96 -4.46 -6.84
C LEU A 16 -2.73 -3.22 -6.41
N ALA A 17 -2.51 -2.75 -5.19
CA ALA A 17 -3.19 -1.58 -4.65
C ALA A 17 -2.28 -0.92 -3.63
N ASN A 18 -2.43 0.39 -3.45
CA ASN A 18 -1.50 1.18 -2.65
C ASN A 18 -2.21 2.39 -2.07
N GLY A 19 -1.63 2.98 -1.03
CA GLY A 19 -2.13 4.25 -0.50
C GLY A 19 -3.43 4.14 0.28
N MET A 20 -3.67 3.01 0.92
CA MET A 20 -4.93 2.75 1.63
C MET A 20 -4.73 2.84 3.14
N ASP A 21 -5.81 3.18 3.86
CA ASP A 21 -5.82 3.01 5.31
C ASP A 21 -6.11 1.52 5.63
N SER A 22 -6.11 1.18 6.93
CA SER A 22 -6.23 -0.22 7.33
C SER A 22 -7.58 -0.82 6.94
N VAL A 23 -8.66 -0.05 7.04
CA VAL A 23 -10.00 -0.56 6.70
C VAL A 23 -10.10 -0.80 5.20
N GLN A 24 -9.63 0.17 4.40
CA GLN A 24 -9.63 0.02 2.95
C GLN A 24 -8.77 -1.15 2.52
N ALA A 25 -7.64 -1.35 3.19
CA ALA A 25 -6.74 -2.44 2.84
C ALA A 25 -7.41 -3.80 3.03
N TYR A 26 -8.10 -3.99 4.15
CA TYR A 26 -8.82 -5.24 4.37
C TYR A 26 -9.93 -5.47 3.36
N GLU A 27 -10.70 -4.43 3.07
CA GLU A 27 -11.78 -4.55 2.10
C GLU A 27 -11.25 -4.84 0.70
N THR A 28 -10.22 -4.12 0.30
CA THR A 28 -9.61 -4.31 -1.02
C THR A 28 -8.97 -5.68 -1.12
N HIS A 29 -8.32 -6.14 -0.04
CA HIS A 29 -7.71 -7.46 -0.02
C HIS A 29 -8.76 -8.55 -0.29
N ALA A 30 -9.92 -8.44 0.35
CA ALA A 30 -10.99 -9.42 0.15
C ALA A 30 -11.46 -9.45 -1.31
N HIS A 31 -11.61 -8.28 -1.92
CA HIS A 31 -12.01 -8.20 -3.32
C HIS A 31 -10.95 -8.76 -4.24
N LEU A 32 -9.68 -8.42 -3.99
CA LEU A 32 -8.59 -8.89 -4.84
C LEU A 32 -8.39 -10.39 -4.73
N GLU A 33 -8.66 -10.98 -3.57
CA GLU A 33 -8.59 -12.43 -3.44
C GLU A 33 -9.58 -13.13 -4.35
N LEU A 34 -10.74 -12.54 -4.58
CA LEU A 34 -11.72 -13.11 -5.50
C LEU A 34 -11.23 -13.03 -6.95
N ASP A 35 -10.49 -11.98 -7.28
CA ASP A 35 -9.95 -11.79 -8.63
C ASP A 35 -8.69 -12.61 -8.86
N HIS A 36 -7.97 -12.98 -7.79
CA HIS A 36 -6.70 -13.69 -7.88
C HIS A 36 -6.71 -14.92 -6.97
N PRO A 37 -7.60 -15.89 -7.22
CA PRO A 37 -7.80 -16.99 -6.26
C PRO A 37 -6.62 -17.93 -6.13
N GLN A 38 -5.66 -17.87 -7.06
CA GLN A 38 -4.49 -18.75 -7.02
C GLN A 38 -3.24 -18.04 -6.54
N GLU A 39 -3.36 -16.77 -6.16
CA GLU A 39 -2.20 -16.02 -5.67
C GLU A 39 -2.33 -15.77 -4.18
N VAL A 40 -1.18 -15.70 -3.52
CA VAL A 40 -1.12 -15.28 -2.12
C VAL A 40 -0.94 -13.78 -2.10
N LEU A 41 -1.91 -13.08 -1.52
CA LEU A 41 -1.89 -11.62 -1.43
C LEU A 41 -1.53 -11.22 -0.02
N VAL A 42 -0.58 -10.30 0.11
CA VAL A 42 -0.05 -9.85 1.39
C VAL A 42 -0.36 -8.36 1.55
N ILE A 43 -0.83 -7.99 2.74
CA ILE A 43 -1.01 -6.59 3.09
C ILE A 43 0.27 -6.12 3.77
N GLU A 44 0.93 -5.11 3.19
CA GLU A 44 2.14 -4.54 3.75
C GLU A 44 1.87 -3.14 4.28
N ARG A 45 2.35 -2.88 5.48
CA ARG A 45 2.24 -1.57 6.10
C ARG A 45 3.52 -0.79 5.86
N TYR A 46 3.37 0.48 5.56
CA TYR A 46 4.53 1.36 5.41
C TYR A 46 4.17 2.76 5.90
N SER A 47 5.19 3.54 6.19
CA SER A 47 5.01 4.90 6.68
C SER A 47 5.58 5.89 5.68
N VAL A 48 4.90 7.02 5.52
CA VAL A 48 5.40 8.10 4.70
C VAL A 48 5.48 9.35 5.56
N SER A 49 6.49 10.20 5.27
CA SER A 49 6.63 11.47 5.94
C SER A 49 5.68 12.47 5.30
N SER A 50 4.94 13.20 6.12
CA SER A 50 3.99 14.18 5.63
C SER A 50 4.61 15.56 5.49
N VAL A 51 5.86 15.66 5.73
CA VAL A 51 6.54 16.95 5.70
C VAL A 51 6.66 17.45 4.29
N LYS A 52 6.61 18.17 4.51
CA LYS A 52 6.98 18.82 3.93
C LYS A 52 7.63 19.30 3.68
N GLY A 53 7.69 19.41 3.75
CA GLY A 53 8.27 19.57 3.58
C GLY A 53 8.56 19.78 2.98
N LEU A 54 8.24 19.93 3.06
CA LEU A 54 8.76 19.82 2.75
C LEU A 54 9.11 19.96 2.14
N GLY A 55 8.99 20.33 1.95
CA GLY A 55 9.52 20.17 1.58
C GLY A 55 9.76 20.32 0.84
N ARG A 56 9.94 20.83 0.67
CA ARG A 56 10.63 20.82 0.29
C ARG A 56 11.17 20.35 -0.17
N ASP A 57 10.97 20.69 -0.44
CA ASP A 57 11.76 20.19 -0.65
C ASP A 57 12.11 19.81 -1.18
N PRO A 58 12.42 20.20 -1.43
CA PRO A 58 12.94 19.69 -1.75
C PRO A 58 13.17 19.26 -2.24
N ASP A 59 13.01 19.50 -2.39
CA ASP A 59 13.42 19.01 -2.49
C ASP A 59 13.32 18.76 -2.95
N LEU A 60 13.09 19.33 -3.08
CA LEU A 60 13.08 19.11 -3.01
C LEU A 60 13.18 19.06 -3.46
N HIS A 61 13.19 19.82 -3.65
CA HIS A 61 13.54 19.84 -3.54
C HIS A 61 13.58 19.72 -3.66
#